data_6aa8ef2ba435ad1afb01edfe079b5f2e
#
_entry.id   6aa8ef2ba435ad1afb01edfe079b5f2e
#
_cell.length_a   1.000
_cell.length_b   1.000
_cell.length_c   1.000
_cell.angle_alpha   90.00
_cell.angle_beta   90.00
_cell.angle_gamma   90.00
#
_symmetry.space_group_name_H-M   'P 1'
#
loop_
_entity.id
_entity.type
_entity.pdbx_description
1 polymer ?
#
loop_
_entity_poly.entity_id
_entity_poly.type
_entity_poly.pdbx_seq_one_letter_code
_entity_poly.pdbx_strand_id
1 'polypeptide(L)'
;MTVKWSQYSQSVSSKPMKGMLTGPVTILAWSFPRADVTKEIQSKQIALALRDEVVDLEKAGIKAIQVDEPAIREGMPLRQSDWSGYLKWAVDSFRLSTSGVEDGTQTHSHFCYSDFNDIFESIKALDADVISIEASKSDMKLLKAFQDHDYTNQIGPGVWDIHSPRVPPLEEMKQRIADMVKLIPADLLVVNPDCGLKTRQWKETTASAENLVAAAKWARENF
;
A
#
# COMPACT_ATOMS: atom_id res chain seq x y z
N MET A 1 -1.62 8.19 17.75
CA MET A 1 -0.15 7.99 17.81
C MET A 1 0.56 8.86 16.78
N THR A 2 0.20 8.78 15.51
CA THR A 2 0.87 9.47 14.40
C THR A 2 0.28 10.82 14.01
N VAL A 3 -0.90 11.17 14.51
CA VAL A 3 -1.69 12.37 14.14
C VAL A 3 -0.87 13.65 14.20
N LYS A 4 -0.17 13.90 15.31
CA LYS A 4 0.65 15.13 15.48
C LYS A 4 1.78 15.22 14.44
N TRP A 5 2.40 14.09 14.09
CA TRP A 5 3.46 14.03 13.09
C TRP A 5 2.91 14.28 11.68
N SER A 6 1.75 13.70 11.36
CA SER A 6 1.06 13.91 10.09
C SER A 6 0.58 15.35 9.94
N GLN A 7 0.03 15.94 11.00
CA GLN A 7 -0.34 17.37 11.04
C GLN A 7 0.88 18.28 10.82
N TYR A 8 2.00 18.00 11.51
CA TYR A 8 3.23 18.76 11.30
C TYR A 8 3.72 18.63 9.84
N SER A 9 3.77 17.43 9.30
CA SER A 9 4.16 17.21 7.92
C SER A 9 3.26 17.98 6.95
N GLN A 10 1.94 17.97 7.17
CA GLN A 10 0.99 18.73 6.35
C GLN A 10 1.20 20.25 6.49
N SER A 11 1.57 20.73 7.67
CA SER A 11 1.78 22.17 7.92
C SER A 11 2.99 22.76 7.17
N VAL A 12 3.96 21.90 6.81
CA VAL A 12 5.18 22.32 6.08
C VAL A 12 5.14 21.95 4.59
N SER A 13 4.02 21.41 4.10
CA SER A 13 3.82 21.00 2.70
C SER A 13 2.58 21.63 2.09
N SER A 14 2.71 22.15 0.87
CA SER A 14 1.56 22.58 0.05
C SER A 14 0.87 21.44 -0.69
N LYS A 15 1.43 20.22 -0.62
CA LYS A 15 0.88 19.03 -1.22
C LYS A 15 0.23 18.14 -0.14
N PRO A 16 -0.79 17.35 -0.48
CA PRO A 16 -1.37 16.42 0.46
C PRO A 16 -0.32 15.48 1.04
N MET A 17 -0.35 15.32 2.35
CA MET A 17 0.47 14.34 3.07
C MET A 17 -0.35 13.08 3.34
N LYS A 18 0.29 11.93 3.22
CA LYS A 18 -0.34 10.64 3.51
C LYS A 18 -0.06 10.24 4.96
N GLY A 19 -1.12 9.93 5.72
CA GLY A 19 -1.00 9.24 7.00
C GLY A 19 -0.66 7.77 6.74
N MET A 20 0.27 7.20 7.52
CA MET A 20 0.70 5.81 7.33
C MET A 20 0.69 5.05 8.64
N LEU A 21 0.10 3.87 8.62
CA LEU A 21 -0.05 2.96 9.75
C LEU A 21 0.31 1.53 9.31
N THR A 22 0.77 0.73 10.26
CA THR A 22 0.86 -0.72 10.06
C THR A 22 -0.51 -1.34 10.34
N GLY A 23 -0.94 -2.27 9.51
CA GLY A 23 -2.24 -2.90 9.60
C GLY A 23 -2.37 -3.94 10.72
N PRO A 24 -3.59 -4.31 11.09
CA PRO A 24 -3.87 -5.13 12.27
C PRO A 24 -3.29 -6.55 12.17
N VAL A 25 -3.31 -7.16 10.98
CA VAL A 25 -2.76 -8.51 10.76
C VAL A 25 -1.24 -8.48 10.89
N THR A 26 -0.60 -7.47 10.30
CA THR A 26 0.84 -7.29 10.35
C THR A 26 1.32 -6.97 11.75
N ILE A 27 0.66 -6.08 12.49
CA ILE A 27 0.98 -5.81 13.90
C ILE A 27 0.91 -7.11 14.71
N LEU A 28 -0.15 -7.88 14.53
CA LEU A 28 -0.30 -9.16 15.22
C LEU A 28 0.81 -10.16 14.86
N ALA A 29 1.14 -10.27 13.58
CA ALA A 29 2.16 -11.20 13.08
C ALA A 29 3.57 -10.87 13.62
N TRP A 30 3.87 -9.58 13.80
CA TRP A 30 5.18 -9.09 14.28
C TRP A 30 5.22 -8.85 15.79
N SER A 31 4.15 -9.19 16.50
CA SER A 31 4.05 -9.08 17.96
C SER A 31 4.20 -10.45 18.62
N PHE A 32 4.11 -10.46 19.95
CA PHE A 32 3.98 -11.69 20.77
C PHE A 32 2.50 -11.86 21.15
N PRO A 33 1.71 -12.57 20.32
CA PRO A 33 0.27 -12.71 20.55
C PRO A 33 -0.02 -13.56 21.79
N ARG A 34 -1.12 -13.29 22.46
CA ARG A 34 -1.63 -14.11 23.57
C ARG A 34 -2.01 -15.51 23.07
N ALA A 35 -1.69 -16.53 23.87
CA ALA A 35 -1.99 -17.92 23.52
C ALA A 35 -3.46 -18.33 23.87
N ASP A 36 -4.10 -17.60 24.78
CA ASP A 36 -5.45 -17.88 25.29
C ASP A 36 -6.58 -17.18 24.49
N VAL A 37 -6.22 -16.36 23.50
CA VAL A 37 -7.17 -15.65 22.62
C VAL A 37 -6.81 -15.95 21.17
N THR A 38 -7.80 -16.22 20.34
CA THR A 38 -7.57 -16.50 18.91
C THR A 38 -6.94 -15.31 18.19
N LYS A 39 -6.13 -15.59 17.15
CA LYS A 39 -5.53 -14.53 16.33
C LYS A 39 -6.58 -13.62 15.68
N GLU A 40 -7.71 -14.17 15.27
CA GLU A 40 -8.83 -13.42 14.74
C GLU A 40 -9.34 -12.36 15.71
N ILE A 41 -9.60 -12.75 16.96
CA ILE A 41 -10.08 -11.80 17.99
C ILE A 41 -9.03 -10.72 18.26
N GLN A 42 -7.76 -11.11 18.41
CA GLN A 42 -6.68 -10.17 18.68
C GLN A 42 -6.50 -9.18 17.51
N SER A 43 -6.57 -9.65 16.26
CA SER A 43 -6.49 -8.80 15.06
C SER A 43 -7.64 -7.78 15.02
N LYS A 44 -8.88 -8.21 15.35
CA LYS A 44 -10.04 -7.30 15.42
C LYS A 44 -9.92 -6.27 16.55
N GLN A 45 -9.32 -6.63 17.69
CA GLN A 45 -9.03 -5.66 18.75
C GLN A 45 -8.02 -4.61 18.33
N ILE A 46 -6.95 -5.02 17.62
CA ILE A 46 -5.97 -4.11 17.04
C ILE A 46 -6.64 -3.22 15.98
N ALA A 47 -7.50 -3.81 15.13
CA ALA A 47 -8.22 -3.08 14.09
C ALA A 47 -9.10 -1.96 14.66
N LEU A 48 -9.78 -2.19 15.77
CA LEU A 48 -10.58 -1.15 16.44
C LEU A 48 -9.70 -0.01 16.95
N ALA A 49 -8.55 -0.30 17.55
CA ALA A 49 -7.61 0.73 17.99
C ALA A 49 -7.02 1.52 16.83
N LEU A 50 -6.73 0.86 15.70
CA LEU A 50 -6.28 1.51 14.47
C LEU A 50 -7.37 2.36 13.83
N ARG A 51 -8.63 1.91 13.87
CA ARG A 51 -9.77 2.68 13.37
C ARG A 51 -9.87 4.03 14.07
N ASP A 52 -9.67 4.09 15.37
CA ASP A 52 -9.69 5.35 16.12
C ASP A 52 -8.57 6.28 15.62
N GLU A 53 -7.36 5.76 15.38
CA GLU A 53 -6.25 6.53 14.83
C GLU A 53 -6.52 7.01 13.39
N VAL A 54 -7.12 6.16 12.55
CA VAL A 54 -7.51 6.50 11.16
C VAL A 54 -8.53 7.63 11.16
N VAL A 55 -9.55 7.56 12.01
CA VAL A 55 -10.55 8.64 12.17
C VAL A 55 -9.92 9.93 12.70
N ASP A 56 -8.97 9.83 13.62
CA ASP A 56 -8.28 11.01 14.15
C ASP A 56 -7.35 11.66 13.12
N LEU A 57 -6.72 10.87 12.23
CA LEU A 57 -5.96 11.38 11.08
C LEU A 57 -6.88 12.16 10.13
N GLU A 58 -8.04 11.60 9.79
CA GLU A 58 -9.02 12.29 8.95
C GLU A 58 -9.49 13.61 9.57
N LYS A 59 -9.88 13.60 10.84
CA LYS A 59 -10.28 14.81 11.59
C LYS A 59 -9.16 15.86 11.62
N ALA A 60 -7.91 15.41 11.57
CA ALA A 60 -6.73 16.27 11.49
C ALA A 60 -6.47 16.85 10.08
N GLY A 61 -7.33 16.53 9.09
CA GLY A 61 -7.27 17.03 7.72
C GLY A 61 -6.44 16.17 6.77
N ILE A 62 -6.00 14.97 7.19
CA ILE A 62 -5.29 14.03 6.33
C ILE A 62 -6.31 13.31 5.44
N LYS A 63 -6.16 13.44 4.11
CA LYS A 63 -7.14 12.96 3.12
C LYS A 63 -6.71 11.67 2.39
N ALA A 64 -5.52 11.18 2.65
CA ALA A 64 -5.04 9.88 2.19
C ALA A 64 -4.43 9.14 3.37
N ILE A 65 -4.95 7.97 3.69
CA ILE A 65 -4.51 7.18 4.86
C ILE A 65 -4.19 5.76 4.40
N GLN A 66 -2.96 5.35 4.62
CA GLN A 66 -2.44 4.04 4.24
C GLN A 66 -2.32 3.14 5.47
N VAL A 67 -2.88 1.94 5.37
CA VAL A 67 -2.79 0.88 6.37
C VAL A 67 -2.11 -0.32 5.72
N ASP A 68 -0.84 -0.55 6.05
CA ASP A 68 0.02 -1.52 5.38
C ASP A 68 -0.16 -2.93 5.92
N GLU A 69 -0.39 -3.89 5.03
CA GLU A 69 -0.57 -5.30 5.39
C GLU A 69 0.42 -6.26 4.70
N PRO A 70 1.74 -6.02 4.81
CA PRO A 70 2.73 -6.89 4.17
C PRO A 70 2.71 -8.34 4.69
N ALA A 71 2.28 -8.57 5.93
CA ALA A 71 2.31 -9.89 6.55
C ALA A 71 1.09 -10.78 6.25
N ILE A 72 0.10 -10.34 5.48
CA ILE A 72 -1.05 -11.21 5.14
C ILE A 72 -0.58 -12.49 4.45
N ARG A 73 0.29 -12.39 3.45
CA ARG A 73 0.82 -13.56 2.74
C ARG A 73 1.73 -14.42 3.61
N GLU A 74 2.61 -13.80 4.39
CA GLU A 74 3.54 -14.49 5.31
C GLU A 74 2.80 -15.25 6.42
N GLY A 75 1.70 -14.68 6.91
CA GLY A 75 0.90 -15.23 8.01
C GLY A 75 -0.03 -16.37 7.63
N MET A 76 -0.07 -16.76 6.35
CA MET A 76 -0.95 -17.84 5.88
C MET A 76 -0.65 -19.16 6.59
N PRO A 77 -1.68 -19.92 6.97
CA PRO A 77 -1.53 -21.25 7.52
C PRO A 77 -0.79 -22.19 6.58
N LEU A 78 -0.04 -23.14 7.14
CA LEU A 78 0.66 -24.16 6.34
C LEU A 78 -0.30 -25.06 5.55
N ARG A 79 -1.50 -25.32 6.10
CA ARG A 79 -2.51 -26.12 5.45
C ARG A 79 -3.39 -25.25 4.59
N GLN A 80 -3.48 -25.56 3.30
CA GLN A 80 -4.30 -24.84 2.34
C GLN A 80 -5.80 -24.83 2.72
N SER A 81 -6.29 -25.90 3.38
CA SER A 81 -7.66 -25.95 3.88
C SER A 81 -8.03 -24.83 4.85
N ASP A 82 -7.04 -24.23 5.49
CA ASP A 82 -7.26 -23.21 6.53
C ASP A 82 -7.11 -21.77 5.95
N TRP A 83 -6.71 -21.64 4.68
CA TRP A 83 -6.46 -20.35 4.04
C TRP A 83 -7.70 -19.47 3.96
N SER A 84 -8.83 -20.03 3.55
CA SER A 84 -10.07 -19.26 3.39
C SER A 84 -10.53 -18.62 4.70
N GLY A 85 -10.44 -19.38 5.80
CA GLY A 85 -10.78 -18.86 7.13
C GLY A 85 -9.82 -17.76 7.59
N TYR A 86 -8.51 -17.96 7.38
CA TYR A 86 -7.48 -16.97 7.69
C TYR A 86 -7.68 -15.67 6.88
N LEU A 87 -7.77 -15.80 5.55
CA LEU A 87 -7.90 -14.65 4.64
C LEU A 87 -9.18 -13.87 4.91
N LYS A 88 -10.28 -14.57 5.23
CA LYS A 88 -11.53 -13.91 5.61
C LYS A 88 -11.36 -12.97 6.80
N TRP A 89 -10.86 -13.46 7.94
CA TRP A 89 -10.72 -12.59 9.11
C TRP A 89 -9.61 -11.54 8.93
N ALA A 90 -8.59 -11.80 8.10
CA ALA A 90 -7.57 -10.81 7.76
C ALA A 90 -8.18 -9.63 7.01
N VAL A 91 -8.98 -9.89 5.97
CA VAL A 91 -9.74 -8.88 5.21
C VAL A 91 -10.72 -8.14 6.13
N ASP A 92 -11.50 -8.87 6.94
CA ASP A 92 -12.44 -8.25 7.88
C ASP A 92 -11.74 -7.30 8.86
N SER A 93 -10.54 -7.65 9.32
CA SER A 93 -9.74 -6.82 10.23
C SER A 93 -9.23 -5.55 9.55
N PHE A 94 -8.74 -5.65 8.31
CA PHE A 94 -8.34 -4.47 7.53
C PHE A 94 -9.53 -3.53 7.33
N ARG A 95 -10.65 -4.03 6.81
CA ARG A 95 -11.87 -3.25 6.58
C ARG A 95 -12.39 -2.60 7.86
N LEU A 96 -12.31 -3.30 8.99
CA LEU A 96 -12.67 -2.73 10.29
C LEU A 96 -11.78 -1.53 10.64
N SER A 97 -10.46 -1.62 10.39
CA SER A 97 -9.53 -0.52 10.69
C SER A 97 -9.74 0.72 9.83
N THR A 98 -10.30 0.57 8.63
CA THR A 98 -10.55 1.68 7.68
C THR A 98 -12.01 2.14 7.65
N SER A 99 -12.94 1.44 8.32
CA SER A 99 -14.39 1.65 8.22
C SER A 99 -14.94 2.94 8.85
N GLY A 100 -14.09 3.78 9.44
CA GLY A 100 -14.55 4.95 10.18
C GLY A 100 -14.39 6.28 9.45
N VAL A 101 -13.88 6.28 8.23
CA VAL A 101 -13.65 7.50 7.42
C VAL A 101 -14.82 7.78 6.49
N GLU A 102 -14.94 9.04 6.10
CA GLU A 102 -15.91 9.52 5.12
C GLU A 102 -15.45 9.18 3.69
N ASP A 103 -16.39 9.13 2.74
CA ASP A 103 -16.15 8.80 1.32
C ASP A 103 -15.10 9.70 0.64
N GLY A 104 -14.86 10.89 1.16
CA GLY A 104 -13.86 11.83 0.64
C GLY A 104 -12.42 11.56 1.10
N THR A 105 -12.19 10.57 1.94
CA THR A 105 -10.85 10.19 2.42
C THR A 105 -10.40 8.90 1.76
N GLN A 106 -9.30 8.96 1.00
CA GLN A 106 -8.73 7.80 0.32
C GLN A 106 -8.09 6.83 1.32
N THR A 107 -8.48 5.57 1.22
CA THR A 107 -7.87 4.45 1.94
C THR A 107 -6.86 3.74 1.06
N HIS A 108 -5.65 3.54 1.57
CA HIS A 108 -4.57 2.88 0.85
C HIS A 108 -4.07 1.65 1.60
N SER A 109 -3.48 0.72 0.87
CA SER A 109 -2.67 -0.36 1.43
C SER A 109 -1.39 -0.58 0.63
N HIS A 110 -0.45 -1.31 1.21
CA HIS A 110 0.80 -1.67 0.56
C HIS A 110 1.15 -3.13 0.82
N PHE A 111 1.65 -3.80 -0.20
CA PHE A 111 2.15 -5.17 -0.15
C PHE A 111 3.57 -5.24 -0.68
N CYS A 112 4.47 -5.77 0.16
CA CYS A 112 5.85 -6.05 -0.20
C CYS A 112 5.98 -7.52 -0.63
N TYR A 113 6.83 -7.81 -1.62
CA TYR A 113 7.35 -9.14 -1.98
C TYR A 113 6.32 -10.29 -1.96
N SER A 114 5.10 -10.07 -2.38
CA SER A 114 4.06 -11.10 -2.33
C SER A 114 3.81 -11.74 -3.69
N ASP A 115 3.64 -13.06 -3.70
CA ASP A 115 2.98 -13.75 -4.80
C ASP A 115 1.48 -13.56 -4.62
N PHE A 116 0.88 -12.76 -5.50
CA PHE A 116 -0.51 -12.34 -5.37
C PHE A 116 -1.52 -13.36 -5.89
N ASN A 117 -1.10 -14.31 -6.73
CA ASN A 117 -2.03 -15.22 -7.38
C ASN A 117 -2.91 -15.99 -6.36
N ASP A 118 -2.30 -16.43 -5.25
CA ASP A 118 -3.01 -17.19 -4.22
C ASP A 118 -3.96 -16.35 -3.35
N ILE A 119 -3.77 -15.03 -3.30
CA ILE A 119 -4.50 -14.11 -2.38
C ILE A 119 -5.19 -12.97 -3.11
N PHE A 120 -5.22 -12.98 -4.44
CA PHE A 120 -5.72 -11.86 -5.24
C PHE A 120 -7.15 -11.44 -4.88
N GLU A 121 -8.06 -12.40 -4.78
CA GLU A 121 -9.44 -12.13 -4.38
C GLU A 121 -9.55 -11.51 -2.98
N SER A 122 -8.64 -11.88 -2.08
CA SER A 122 -8.57 -11.28 -0.74
C SER A 122 -8.02 -9.85 -0.80
N ILE A 123 -7.07 -9.56 -1.68
CA ILE A 123 -6.56 -8.21 -1.91
C ILE A 123 -7.67 -7.31 -2.46
N LYS A 124 -8.42 -7.80 -3.44
CA LYS A 124 -9.60 -7.11 -3.98
C LYS A 124 -10.65 -6.86 -2.90
N ALA A 125 -10.87 -7.84 -2.03
CA ALA A 125 -11.84 -7.78 -0.95
C ALA A 125 -11.45 -6.82 0.21
N LEU A 126 -10.19 -6.35 0.29
CA LEU A 126 -9.80 -5.30 1.24
C LEU A 126 -10.58 -4.01 0.99
N ASP A 127 -11.00 -3.77 -0.25
CA ASP A 127 -11.78 -2.60 -0.63
C ASP A 127 -11.03 -1.27 -0.35
N ALA A 128 -9.71 -1.30 -0.54
CA ALA A 128 -8.88 -0.11 -0.48
C ALA A 128 -8.95 0.65 -1.81
N ASP A 129 -9.05 1.98 -1.75
CA ASP A 129 -9.11 2.82 -2.96
C ASP A 129 -7.82 2.71 -3.79
N VAL A 130 -6.68 2.54 -3.12
CA VAL A 130 -5.38 2.41 -3.78
C VAL A 130 -4.56 1.30 -3.13
N ILE A 131 -4.03 0.41 -3.94
CA ILE A 131 -3.05 -0.59 -3.50
C ILE A 131 -1.71 -0.34 -4.17
N SER A 132 -0.65 -0.14 -3.38
CA SER A 132 0.72 -0.08 -3.88
C SER A 132 1.44 -1.41 -3.69
N ILE A 133 2.27 -1.76 -4.66
CA ILE A 133 2.98 -3.03 -4.73
C ILE A 133 4.42 -2.84 -5.21
N GLU A 134 5.32 -3.71 -4.79
CA GLU A 134 6.65 -3.81 -5.36
C GLU A 134 6.58 -4.45 -6.74
N ALA A 135 6.98 -3.73 -7.77
CA ALA A 135 6.89 -4.18 -9.16
C ALA A 135 8.18 -4.01 -9.96
N SER A 136 9.17 -3.25 -9.47
CA SER A 136 10.37 -2.93 -10.25
C SER A 136 11.21 -4.14 -10.66
N LYS A 137 11.10 -5.26 -9.94
CA LYS A 137 11.81 -6.52 -10.20
C LYS A 137 10.95 -7.61 -10.82
N SER A 138 9.63 -7.41 -10.92
CA SER A 138 8.68 -8.47 -11.34
C SER A 138 8.42 -8.56 -12.84
N ASP A 139 9.14 -7.77 -13.67
CA ASP A 139 9.02 -7.77 -15.14
C ASP A 139 7.56 -7.78 -15.64
N MET A 140 6.70 -6.95 -15.04
CA MET A 140 5.28 -6.82 -15.42
C MET A 140 4.41 -8.07 -15.20
N LYS A 141 4.95 -9.20 -14.76
CA LYS A 141 4.15 -10.43 -14.52
C LYS A 141 3.05 -10.20 -13.48
N LEU A 142 3.37 -9.42 -12.45
CA LEU A 142 2.44 -9.07 -11.40
C LEU A 142 1.26 -8.25 -11.93
N LEU A 143 1.51 -7.32 -12.84
CA LEU A 143 0.46 -6.47 -13.42
C LEU A 143 -0.53 -7.24 -14.27
N LYS A 144 -0.10 -8.34 -14.89
CA LYS A 144 -1.00 -9.26 -15.60
C LYS A 144 -2.06 -9.85 -14.68
N ALA A 145 -1.71 -10.20 -13.44
CA ALA A 145 -2.70 -10.71 -12.49
C ALA A 145 -3.81 -9.68 -12.23
N PHE A 146 -3.48 -8.39 -12.13
CA PHE A 146 -4.47 -7.33 -11.96
C PHE A 146 -5.38 -7.15 -13.19
N GLN A 147 -4.83 -7.30 -14.38
CA GLN A 147 -5.61 -7.29 -15.62
C GLN A 147 -6.52 -8.52 -15.74
N ASP A 148 -6.00 -9.70 -15.45
CA ASP A 148 -6.71 -10.98 -15.60
C ASP A 148 -7.90 -11.12 -14.60
N HIS A 149 -7.85 -10.39 -13.46
CA HIS A 149 -8.88 -10.42 -12.41
C HIS A 149 -9.81 -9.19 -12.41
N ASP A 150 -9.82 -8.36 -13.46
CA ASP A 150 -10.68 -7.17 -13.56
C ASP A 150 -10.61 -6.28 -12.30
N TYR A 151 -9.39 -5.92 -11.89
CA TYR A 151 -9.20 -5.02 -10.74
C TYR A 151 -9.59 -3.59 -11.13
N THR A 152 -10.55 -3.01 -10.40
CA THR A 152 -11.20 -1.74 -10.76
C THR A 152 -10.74 -0.55 -9.92
N ASN A 153 -10.01 -0.77 -8.83
CA ASN A 153 -9.50 0.29 -7.98
C ASN A 153 -8.10 0.74 -8.45
N GLN A 154 -7.61 1.83 -7.90
CA GLN A 154 -6.30 2.34 -8.27
C GLN A 154 -5.17 1.42 -7.78
N ILE A 155 -4.14 1.29 -8.60
CA ILE A 155 -2.95 0.50 -8.30
C ILE A 155 -1.67 1.31 -8.52
N GLY A 156 -0.76 1.20 -7.56
CA GLY A 156 0.57 1.82 -7.59
C GLY A 156 1.68 0.77 -7.70
N PRO A 157 1.99 0.27 -8.90
CA PRO A 157 3.18 -0.55 -9.09
C PRO A 157 4.42 0.32 -8.96
N GLY A 158 5.41 -0.13 -8.18
CA GLY A 158 6.64 0.61 -8.00
C GLY A 158 7.44 0.76 -9.30
N VAL A 159 7.88 1.98 -9.59
CA VAL A 159 8.73 2.28 -10.75
C VAL A 159 10.20 2.42 -10.39
N TRP A 160 10.52 2.37 -9.11
CA TRP A 160 11.86 2.56 -8.56
C TRP A 160 12.16 1.54 -7.47
N ASP A 161 13.22 0.71 -7.69
CA ASP A 161 13.76 -0.20 -6.68
C ASP A 161 14.49 0.58 -5.58
N ILE A 162 13.87 0.71 -4.43
CA ILE A 162 14.42 1.43 -3.28
C ILE A 162 15.54 0.65 -2.56
N HIS A 163 15.72 -0.64 -2.84
CA HIS A 163 16.75 -1.47 -2.23
C HIS A 163 18.12 -1.23 -2.83
N SER A 164 18.18 -0.64 -4.04
CA SER A 164 19.41 -0.20 -4.69
C SER A 164 19.72 1.28 -4.37
N PRO A 165 20.98 1.65 -4.08
CA PRO A 165 21.38 3.04 -3.93
C PRO A 165 21.43 3.81 -5.26
N ARG A 166 21.20 3.13 -6.37
CA ARG A 166 21.19 3.72 -7.71
C ARG A 166 20.02 4.70 -7.84
N VAL A 167 20.31 5.88 -8.39
CA VAL A 167 19.28 6.83 -8.82
C VAL A 167 18.85 6.44 -10.24
N PRO A 168 17.62 5.95 -10.46
CA PRO A 168 17.17 5.61 -11.81
C PRO A 168 17.07 6.88 -12.67
N PRO A 169 17.54 6.84 -13.92
CA PRO A 169 17.36 7.94 -14.86
C PRO A 169 15.87 8.22 -15.13
N LEU A 170 15.54 9.47 -15.41
CA LEU A 170 14.17 9.88 -15.75
C LEU A 170 13.57 9.04 -16.89
N GLU A 171 14.33 8.79 -17.95
CA GLU A 171 13.86 8.02 -19.10
C GLU A 171 13.54 6.56 -18.79
N GLU A 172 14.26 5.96 -17.84
CA GLU A 172 13.93 4.61 -17.35
C GLU A 172 12.58 4.59 -16.62
N MET A 173 12.31 5.58 -15.77
CA MET A 173 11.02 5.70 -15.07
C MET A 173 9.87 5.97 -16.05
N LYS A 174 10.08 6.84 -17.05
CA LYS A 174 9.10 7.09 -18.13
C LYS A 174 8.79 5.81 -18.90
N GLN A 175 9.82 5.05 -19.29
CA GLN A 175 9.62 3.80 -20.01
C GLN A 175 8.83 2.78 -19.20
N ARG A 176 9.11 2.64 -17.90
CA ARG A 176 8.36 1.76 -17.00
C ARG A 176 6.88 2.17 -16.92
N ILE A 177 6.59 3.46 -16.75
CA ILE A 177 5.22 3.95 -16.74
C ILE A 177 4.55 3.67 -18.10
N ALA A 178 5.21 3.93 -19.22
CA ALA A 178 4.69 3.64 -20.56
C ALA A 178 4.39 2.15 -20.77
N ASP A 179 5.14 1.24 -20.14
CA ASP A 179 4.86 -0.18 -20.19
C ASP A 179 3.68 -0.57 -19.25
N MET A 180 3.56 0.07 -18.11
CA MET A 180 2.44 -0.13 -17.16
C MET A 180 1.09 0.29 -17.77
N VAL A 181 1.00 1.41 -18.47
CA VAL A 181 -0.25 1.90 -19.08
C VAL A 181 -0.73 1.03 -20.25
N LYS A 182 0.08 0.11 -20.76
CA LYS A 182 -0.37 -0.92 -21.72
C LYS A 182 -1.22 -2.00 -21.07
N LEU A 183 -1.11 -2.16 -19.74
CA LEU A 183 -1.75 -3.22 -18.96
C LEU A 183 -2.82 -2.66 -18.00
N ILE A 184 -2.65 -1.44 -17.55
CA ILE A 184 -3.51 -0.77 -16.57
C ILE A 184 -3.98 0.57 -17.17
N PRO A 185 -5.28 0.88 -17.14
CA PRO A 185 -5.79 2.20 -17.52
C PRO A 185 -5.05 3.32 -16.78
N ALA A 186 -4.71 4.40 -17.48
CA ALA A 186 -3.89 5.48 -16.93
C ALA A 186 -4.54 6.18 -15.73
N ASP A 187 -5.86 6.27 -15.68
CA ASP A 187 -6.66 6.82 -14.59
C ASP A 187 -6.67 5.95 -13.32
N LEU A 188 -6.33 4.67 -13.44
CA LEU A 188 -6.16 3.75 -12.33
C LEU A 188 -4.70 3.63 -11.87
N LEU A 189 -3.74 4.21 -12.59
CA LEU A 189 -2.31 4.07 -12.29
C LEU A 189 -1.82 5.17 -11.33
N VAL A 190 -1.24 4.76 -10.22
CA VAL A 190 -0.56 5.63 -9.25
C VAL A 190 0.95 5.41 -9.35
N VAL A 191 1.70 6.50 -9.56
CA VAL A 191 3.16 6.43 -9.69
C VAL A 191 3.81 6.54 -8.31
N ASN A 192 4.52 5.51 -7.88
CA ASN A 192 5.19 5.43 -6.57
C ASN A 192 6.50 4.62 -6.65
N PRO A 193 7.39 4.73 -5.65
CA PRO A 193 8.51 3.80 -5.48
C PRO A 193 8.01 2.42 -5.04
N ASP A 194 8.84 1.40 -5.12
CA ASP A 194 8.50 0.03 -4.70
C ASP A 194 8.04 -0.01 -3.23
N CYS A 195 8.74 0.65 -2.34
CA CYS A 195 8.45 0.61 -0.90
C CYS A 195 8.92 1.90 -0.20
N GLY A 196 8.90 1.92 1.13
CA GLY A 196 9.37 3.02 1.97
C GLY A 196 10.87 3.29 1.84
N LEU A 197 11.26 4.55 1.93
CA LEU A 197 12.61 5.04 1.60
C LEU A 197 13.60 5.01 2.80
N LYS A 198 13.21 4.42 3.92
CA LYS A 198 13.96 4.43 5.20
C LYS A 198 15.39 3.89 5.13
N THR A 199 15.72 3.10 4.11
CA THR A 199 17.06 2.53 3.92
C THR A 199 17.95 3.35 3.00
N ARG A 200 17.44 4.48 2.48
CA ARG A 200 18.14 5.36 1.53
C ARG A 200 18.65 6.64 2.19
N GLN A 201 19.74 7.19 1.63
CA GLN A 201 20.28 8.48 2.05
C GLN A 201 19.55 9.63 1.35
N TRP A 202 19.54 10.81 1.96
CA TRP A 202 18.87 12.00 1.39
C TRP A 202 19.30 12.31 -0.04
N LYS A 203 20.59 12.18 -0.35
CA LYS A 203 21.14 12.48 -1.67
C LYS A 203 20.48 11.66 -2.77
N GLU A 204 20.39 10.35 -2.59
CA GLU A 204 19.80 9.43 -3.56
C GLU A 204 18.27 9.51 -3.55
N THR A 205 17.67 9.68 -2.36
CA THR A 205 16.21 9.81 -2.20
C THR A 205 15.68 11.05 -2.91
N THR A 206 16.33 12.21 -2.71
CA THR A 206 15.90 13.47 -3.32
C THR A 206 15.98 13.37 -4.84
N ALA A 207 17.12 12.94 -5.39
CA ALA A 207 17.30 12.82 -6.83
C ALA A 207 16.34 11.82 -7.47
N SER A 208 16.10 10.68 -6.82
CA SER A 208 15.14 9.67 -7.32
C SER A 208 13.69 10.18 -7.26
N ALA A 209 13.32 10.89 -6.20
CA ALA A 209 11.98 11.48 -6.06
C ALA A 209 11.74 12.60 -7.09
N GLU A 210 12.74 13.41 -7.39
CA GLU A 210 12.68 14.42 -8.45
C GLU A 210 12.40 13.77 -9.82
N ASN A 211 13.13 12.71 -10.16
CA ASN A 211 12.92 11.95 -11.39
C ASN A 211 11.53 11.27 -11.40
N LEU A 212 11.09 10.71 -10.28
CA LEU A 212 9.77 10.10 -10.15
C LEU A 212 8.64 11.09 -10.41
N VAL A 213 8.72 12.28 -9.81
CA VAL A 213 7.73 13.35 -10.00
C VAL A 213 7.75 13.86 -11.45
N ALA A 214 8.94 14.02 -12.05
CA ALA A 214 9.08 14.43 -13.45
C ALA A 214 8.48 13.38 -14.40
N ALA A 215 8.71 12.10 -14.14
CA ALA A 215 8.12 11.00 -14.91
C ALA A 215 6.59 10.96 -14.78
N ALA A 216 6.05 11.16 -13.59
CA ALA A 216 4.60 11.22 -13.36
C ALA A 216 3.94 12.42 -14.06
N LYS A 217 4.59 13.59 -14.07
CA LYS A 217 4.11 14.76 -14.83
C LYS A 217 4.08 14.49 -16.32
N TRP A 218 5.18 13.94 -16.84
CA TRP A 218 5.26 13.55 -18.25
C TRP A 218 4.15 12.54 -18.62
N ALA A 219 3.91 11.55 -17.78
CA ALA A 219 2.86 10.55 -18.03
C ALA A 219 1.47 11.18 -18.15
N ARG A 220 1.11 12.15 -17.30
CA ARG A 220 -0.17 12.88 -17.36
C ARG A 220 -0.36 13.71 -18.64
N GLU A 221 0.74 14.06 -19.32
CA GLU A 221 0.72 14.82 -20.57
C GLU A 221 0.66 13.92 -21.81
N ASN A 222 0.97 12.63 -21.66
CA ASN A 222 1.12 11.70 -22.78
C ASN A 222 0.11 10.54 -22.80
N PHE A 223 -0.61 10.34 -21.71
CA PHE A 223 -1.63 9.29 -21.53
C PHE A 223 -2.89 9.86 -20.88
#